data_004c3a9d600e17411730c6a627f1141d
#
_entry.id   004c3a9d600e17411730c6a627f1141d
#
_cell.length_a   1.000
_cell.length_b   1.000
_cell.length_c   1.000
_cell.angle_alpha   90.00
_cell.angle_beta   90.00
_cell.angle_gamma   90.00
#
_symmetry.space_group_name_H-M   'P 1'
#
loop_
_entity.id
_entity.type
_entity.pdbx_description
1 polymer ?
#
loop_
_entity_poly.entity_id
_entity_poly.type
_entity_poly.pdbx_seq_one_letter_code
_entity_poly.pdbx_strand_id
1 'polypeptide(L)'
;MKAWTAAAVGLALAFGGVGPALADDAPPRSNQGEAAQYAPDNTGRNVRDRNDAAVTPMDQGNNAQDLELTQRIRREVVSDDNLSTKAHNVKIVTSNGVVTLRGPVESDEEKERIASVAKKIAGDGNVRDQL
;
A
#
# COMPACT_ATOMS: atom_id res chain seq x y z
N MET A 1 20.83 18.61 52.53
CA MET A 1 22.06 19.28 53.04
C MET A 1 22.91 19.69 51.85
N LYS A 2 23.16 21.02 51.82
CA LYS A 2 24.32 21.71 51.18
C LYS A 2 24.36 21.60 49.66
N ALA A 3 23.87 22.54 48.84
CA ALA A 3 24.29 23.96 48.76
C ALA A 3 25.75 24.15 48.35
N TRP A 4 25.92 24.97 47.36
CA TRP A 4 26.88 26.07 47.21
C TRP A 4 27.45 26.08 45.79
N THR A 5 27.34 27.06 45.10
CA THR A 5 27.56 28.55 44.94
C THR A 5 28.29 28.71 43.63
N ALA A 6 27.80 29.52 42.79
CA ALA A 6 27.90 30.95 42.62
C ALA A 6 29.22 31.45 42.03
N ALA A 7 28.99 32.34 41.07
CA ALA A 7 29.82 33.48 40.65
C ALA A 7 30.95 33.16 39.66
N ALA A 8 31.21 33.89 38.64
CA ALA A 8 31.21 35.30 38.38
C ALA A 8 31.28 35.58 36.87
N VAL A 9 30.55 36.54 36.41
CA VAL A 9 30.99 37.83 35.91
C VAL A 9 32.21 37.81 34.98
N GLY A 10 31.96 38.08 33.72
CA GLY A 10 32.95 38.43 32.72
C GLY A 10 32.26 39.23 31.59
N LEU A 11 32.16 40.51 31.83
CA LEU A 11 31.78 41.54 30.87
C LEU A 11 32.90 41.69 29.84
N ALA A 12 32.62 41.48 28.56
CA ALA A 12 33.45 42.02 27.49
C ALA A 12 32.55 42.47 26.32
N LEU A 13 32.43 43.75 26.24
CA LEU A 13 31.98 44.52 25.09
C LEU A 13 33.03 44.40 23.98
N ALA A 14 32.63 44.09 22.76
CA ALA A 14 33.25 44.62 21.56
C ALA A 14 32.41 44.35 20.32
N PHE A 15 31.84 45.37 19.77
CA PHE A 15 31.86 45.80 18.37
C PHE A 15 31.57 44.76 17.29
N GLY A 16 30.38 44.85 16.61
CA GLY A 16 30.37 45.70 15.39
C GLY A 16 30.66 44.86 14.18
N GLY A 17 29.63 44.39 13.53
CA GLY A 17 29.71 43.79 12.22
C GLY A 17 28.31 43.52 11.72
N VAL A 18 27.62 44.59 11.27
CA VAL A 18 26.46 44.44 10.42
C VAL A 18 26.97 44.05 9.03
N GLY A 19 27.09 42.74 8.82
CA GLY A 19 27.20 42.19 7.46
C GLY A 19 25.79 41.94 6.95
N PRO A 20 25.47 42.32 5.70
CA PRO A 20 24.21 41.94 5.14
C PRO A 20 24.16 40.42 5.02
N ALA A 21 23.20 39.81 5.67
CA ALA A 21 22.85 38.43 5.47
C ALA A 21 22.48 38.31 3.99
N LEU A 22 23.38 37.75 3.18
CA LEU A 22 23.03 37.16 1.94
C LEU A 22 22.09 36.04 2.29
N ALA A 23 20.80 36.23 2.06
CA ALA A 23 19.85 35.17 2.06
C ALA A 23 20.36 34.16 1.03
N ASP A 24 20.81 33.04 1.53
CA ASP A 24 21.12 31.87 0.74
C ASP A 24 19.78 31.38 0.21
N ASP A 25 19.40 31.92 -0.94
CA ASP A 25 18.25 31.53 -1.71
C ASP A 25 18.61 30.21 -2.42
N ALA A 26 18.88 29.20 -1.59
CA ALA A 26 19.00 27.86 -2.10
C ALA A 26 17.60 27.46 -2.57
N PRO A 27 17.41 27.15 -3.86
CA PRO A 27 16.13 26.66 -4.34
C PRO A 27 15.76 25.42 -3.52
N PRO A 28 14.47 25.25 -3.18
CA PRO A 28 14.02 24.07 -2.47
C PRO A 28 14.52 22.85 -3.25
N ARG A 29 15.32 22.01 -2.57
CA ARG A 29 15.74 20.73 -3.12
C ARG A 29 14.48 19.98 -3.43
N SER A 30 14.12 19.92 -4.71
CA SER A 30 13.05 19.09 -5.17
C SER A 30 13.34 17.65 -4.72
N ASN A 31 12.51 17.09 -3.89
CA ASN A 31 12.53 15.68 -3.50
C ASN A 31 12.20 14.79 -4.72
N GLN A 32 13.02 14.89 -5.77
CA GLN A 32 12.85 14.06 -6.97
C GLN A 32 13.18 12.59 -6.71
N GLY A 33 13.84 12.29 -5.58
CA GLY A 33 14.18 10.92 -5.23
C GLY A 33 13.03 10.13 -4.60
N GLU A 34 12.15 10.79 -3.84
CA GLU A 34 11.03 10.11 -3.19
C GLU A 34 9.83 9.89 -4.12
N ALA A 35 9.62 10.80 -5.09
CA ALA A 35 8.56 10.64 -6.05
C ALA A 35 8.77 9.41 -6.97
N ALA A 36 10.01 8.99 -7.19
CA ALA A 36 10.32 7.81 -8.00
C ALA A 36 9.97 6.49 -7.30
N GLN A 37 9.92 6.47 -5.95
CA GLN A 37 9.57 5.28 -5.18
C GLN A 37 8.05 5.01 -5.17
N TYR A 38 7.26 6.02 -5.43
CA TYR A 38 5.81 5.94 -5.47
C TYR A 38 5.23 6.09 -6.89
N ALA A 39 6.09 6.08 -7.92
CA ALA A 39 5.61 6.03 -9.29
C ALA A 39 4.74 4.77 -9.47
N PRO A 40 3.51 4.91 -9.99
CA PRO A 40 2.67 3.75 -10.22
C PRO A 40 3.41 2.77 -11.14
N ASP A 41 3.43 1.51 -10.73
CA ASP A 41 4.01 0.44 -11.52
C ASP A 41 3.22 0.28 -12.83
N ASN A 42 3.73 0.86 -13.91
CA ASN A 42 3.16 0.77 -15.26
C ASN A 42 3.57 -0.53 -15.98
N THR A 43 3.77 -1.61 -15.24
CA THR A 43 4.01 -2.92 -15.84
C THR A 43 2.78 -3.41 -16.62
N GLY A 44 2.97 -4.43 -17.45
CA GLY A 44 1.90 -5.02 -18.23
C GLY A 44 0.67 -5.50 -17.40
N ARG A 45 0.84 -5.62 -16.06
CA ARG A 45 -0.25 -5.93 -15.13
C ARG A 45 -1.24 -4.78 -14.98
N ASN A 46 -0.74 -3.54 -14.87
CA ASN A 46 -1.58 -2.34 -14.83
C ASN A 46 -2.22 -2.03 -16.20
N VAL A 47 -1.58 -2.45 -17.28
CA VAL A 47 -2.16 -2.31 -18.63
C VAL A 47 -3.40 -3.17 -18.80
N ARG A 48 -3.41 -4.37 -18.25
CA ARG A 48 -4.60 -5.26 -18.28
C ARG A 48 -5.79 -4.68 -17.50
N ASP A 49 -5.53 -3.93 -16.43
CA ASP A 49 -6.57 -3.31 -15.61
C ASP A 49 -7.17 -2.04 -16.24
N ARG A 50 -6.59 -1.54 -17.34
CA ARG A 50 -7.11 -0.38 -18.09
C ARG A 50 -8.14 -0.74 -19.14
N ASN A 51 -8.29 -2.00 -19.46
CA ASN A 51 -9.31 -2.44 -20.41
C ASN A 51 -10.70 -2.35 -19.76
N ASP A 52 -11.64 -1.71 -20.42
CA ASP A 52 -13.02 -1.54 -19.94
C ASP A 52 -13.74 -2.89 -19.70
N ALA A 53 -13.21 -3.99 -20.26
CA ALA A 53 -13.69 -5.35 -20.01
C ALA A 53 -13.08 -5.99 -18.74
N ALA A 54 -12.13 -5.33 -18.07
CA ALA A 54 -11.50 -5.87 -16.88
C ALA A 54 -12.39 -5.63 -15.67
N VAL A 55 -12.76 -6.70 -14.97
CA VAL A 55 -13.48 -6.60 -13.70
C VAL A 55 -12.59 -5.88 -12.67
N THR A 56 -13.07 -4.76 -12.17
CA THR A 56 -12.37 -3.89 -11.22
C THR A 56 -13.07 -3.91 -9.86
N PRO A 57 -12.47 -3.38 -8.80
CA PRO A 57 -13.17 -3.21 -7.53
C PRO A 57 -14.45 -2.35 -7.60
N MET A 58 -14.62 -1.57 -8.67
CA MET A 58 -15.87 -0.81 -8.92
C MET A 58 -17.03 -1.71 -9.35
N ASP A 59 -16.72 -2.90 -9.89
CA ASP A 59 -17.70 -3.89 -10.31
C ASP A 59 -18.14 -4.79 -9.15
N GLN A 60 -17.65 -4.52 -7.95
CA GLN A 60 -18.04 -5.21 -6.73
C GLN A 60 -19.55 -5.08 -6.52
N GLY A 61 -20.24 -6.20 -6.40
CA GLY A 61 -21.66 -6.23 -6.05
C GLY A 61 -21.89 -5.64 -4.66
N ASN A 62 -22.90 -4.80 -4.53
CA ASN A 62 -23.26 -4.15 -3.26
C ASN A 62 -24.34 -4.94 -2.49
N ASN A 63 -24.77 -6.12 -2.97
CA ASN A 63 -25.65 -6.96 -2.21
C ASN A 63 -24.91 -7.59 -1.00
N ALA A 64 -25.65 -7.88 0.06
CA ALA A 64 -25.10 -8.39 1.31
C ALA A 64 -24.32 -9.71 1.12
N GLN A 65 -24.76 -10.55 0.20
CA GLN A 65 -24.12 -11.85 -0.07
C GLN A 65 -22.76 -11.68 -0.74
N ASP A 66 -22.65 -10.81 -1.76
CA ASP A 66 -21.40 -10.55 -2.44
C ASP A 66 -20.37 -9.90 -1.51
N LEU A 67 -20.83 -8.98 -0.65
CA LEU A 67 -19.98 -8.36 0.37
C LEU A 67 -19.47 -9.39 1.39
N GLU A 68 -20.34 -10.27 1.85
CA GLU A 68 -19.97 -11.33 2.79
C GLU A 68 -18.97 -12.31 2.17
N LEU A 69 -19.18 -12.74 0.95
CA LEU A 69 -18.26 -13.62 0.20
C LEU A 69 -16.88 -12.96 0.08
N THR A 70 -16.83 -11.70 -0.35
CA THR A 70 -15.58 -10.95 -0.47
C THR A 70 -14.86 -10.83 0.86
N GLN A 71 -15.58 -10.51 1.95
CA GLN A 71 -14.99 -10.38 3.29
C GLN A 71 -14.45 -11.70 3.82
N ARG A 72 -15.17 -12.79 3.63
CA ARG A 72 -14.75 -14.13 4.08
C ARG A 72 -13.49 -14.57 3.35
N ILE A 73 -13.47 -14.46 2.02
CA ILE A 73 -12.29 -14.82 1.22
C ILE A 73 -11.09 -13.96 1.61
N ARG A 74 -11.28 -12.65 1.73
CA ARG A 74 -10.22 -11.72 2.13
C ARG A 74 -9.64 -12.05 3.50
N ARG A 75 -10.49 -12.38 4.46
CA ARG A 75 -10.04 -12.77 5.81
C ARG A 75 -9.16 -14.01 5.77
N GLU A 76 -9.56 -15.03 5.04
CA GLU A 76 -8.77 -16.26 4.90
C GLU A 76 -7.44 -16.01 4.18
N VAL A 77 -7.45 -15.24 3.08
CA VAL A 77 -6.23 -14.90 2.34
C VAL A 77 -5.26 -14.09 3.20
N VAL A 78 -5.74 -13.12 3.99
CA VAL A 78 -4.88 -12.27 4.84
C VAL A 78 -4.35 -13.04 6.05
N SER A 79 -5.08 -14.04 6.54
CA SER A 79 -4.67 -14.85 7.69
C SER A 79 -3.76 -16.05 7.34
N ASP A 80 -3.52 -16.29 6.06
CA ASP A 80 -2.65 -17.39 5.63
C ASP A 80 -1.18 -16.95 5.61
N ASP A 81 -0.43 -17.31 6.64
CA ASP A 81 0.99 -16.98 6.79
C ASP A 81 1.90 -17.60 5.70
N ASN A 82 1.38 -18.51 4.90
CA ASN A 82 2.13 -19.13 3.80
C ASN A 82 2.03 -18.34 2.49
N LEU A 83 1.29 -17.25 2.50
CA LEU A 83 1.17 -16.36 1.34
C LEU A 83 2.15 -15.18 1.47
N SER A 84 2.74 -14.80 0.35
CA SER A 84 3.60 -13.60 0.31
C SER A 84 2.79 -12.32 0.53
N THR A 85 3.47 -11.25 0.88
CA THR A 85 2.85 -9.92 0.98
C THR A 85 2.16 -9.50 -0.32
N LYS A 86 2.69 -9.91 -1.47
CA LYS A 86 2.06 -9.64 -2.78
C LYS A 86 0.75 -10.41 -2.93
N ALA A 87 0.73 -11.67 -2.53
CA ALA A 87 -0.45 -12.52 -2.57
C ALA A 87 -1.57 -11.99 -1.64
N HIS A 88 -1.22 -11.44 -0.47
CA HIS A 88 -2.18 -10.77 0.42
C HIS A 88 -2.85 -9.54 -0.23
N ASN A 89 -2.23 -8.92 -1.23
CA ASN A 89 -2.76 -7.76 -1.95
C ASN A 89 -3.57 -8.13 -3.20
N VAL A 90 -3.93 -9.38 -3.37
CA VAL A 90 -4.80 -9.84 -4.46
C VAL A 90 -6.15 -9.13 -4.39
N LYS A 91 -6.62 -8.66 -5.54
CA LYS A 91 -7.95 -8.06 -5.70
C LYS A 91 -9.00 -9.17 -5.77
N ILE A 92 -9.97 -9.09 -4.89
CA ILE A 92 -11.12 -10.00 -4.83
C ILE A 92 -12.35 -9.17 -5.16
N VAL A 93 -13.02 -9.50 -6.24
CA VAL A 93 -14.23 -8.82 -6.70
C VAL A 93 -15.34 -9.86 -6.83
N THR A 94 -16.43 -9.64 -6.11
CA THR A 94 -17.60 -10.52 -6.16
C THR A 94 -18.78 -9.76 -6.77
N SER A 95 -19.40 -10.36 -7.77
CA SER A 95 -20.59 -9.80 -8.41
C SER A 95 -21.55 -10.93 -8.75
N ASN A 96 -22.78 -10.83 -8.28
CA ASN A 96 -23.83 -11.84 -8.46
C ASN A 96 -23.39 -13.26 -8.04
N GLY A 97 -22.63 -13.39 -6.96
CA GLY A 97 -22.12 -14.65 -6.44
C GLY A 97 -20.87 -15.17 -7.16
N VAL A 98 -20.40 -14.50 -8.21
CA VAL A 98 -19.18 -14.89 -8.95
C VAL A 98 -18.00 -14.09 -8.40
N VAL A 99 -16.98 -14.81 -7.96
CA VAL A 99 -15.74 -14.26 -7.43
C VAL A 99 -14.68 -14.20 -8.52
N THR A 100 -14.11 -13.03 -8.75
CA THR A 100 -12.99 -12.84 -9.65
C THR A 100 -11.75 -12.49 -8.83
N LEU A 101 -10.69 -13.29 -8.97
CA LEU A 101 -9.39 -13.11 -8.32
C LEU A 101 -8.42 -12.50 -9.31
N ARG A 102 -7.79 -11.38 -8.94
CA ARG A 102 -6.79 -10.70 -9.79
C ARG A 102 -5.66 -10.16 -8.95
N GLY A 103 -4.44 -10.31 -9.42
CA GLY A 103 -3.31 -9.70 -8.76
C GLY A 103 -2.01 -10.45 -8.94
N PRO A 104 -0.94 -9.93 -8.35
CA PRO A 104 0.36 -10.58 -8.37
C PRO A 104 0.42 -11.69 -7.34
N VAL A 105 0.95 -12.82 -7.74
CA VAL A 105 1.40 -13.91 -6.87
C VAL A 105 2.86 -14.20 -7.19
N GLU A 106 3.58 -14.80 -6.27
CA GLU A 106 4.99 -15.12 -6.47
C GLU A 106 5.22 -16.53 -7.01
N SER A 107 4.24 -17.42 -6.81
CA SER A 107 4.31 -18.81 -7.26
C SER A 107 2.95 -19.34 -7.69
N ASP A 108 2.95 -20.43 -8.44
CA ASP A 108 1.74 -21.15 -8.81
C ASP A 108 1.06 -21.78 -7.57
N GLU A 109 1.83 -22.13 -6.56
CA GLU A 109 1.32 -22.67 -5.29
C GLU A 109 0.47 -21.63 -4.55
N GLU A 110 0.92 -20.36 -4.51
CA GLU A 110 0.12 -19.26 -3.94
C GLU A 110 -1.18 -19.06 -4.71
N LYS A 111 -1.10 -19.10 -6.04
CA LYS A 111 -2.27 -19.01 -6.92
C LYS A 111 -3.28 -20.10 -6.60
N GLU A 112 -2.83 -21.37 -6.58
CA GLU A 112 -3.70 -22.52 -6.29
C GLU A 112 -4.29 -22.42 -4.89
N ARG A 113 -3.53 -21.97 -3.91
CA ARG A 113 -3.97 -21.80 -2.53
C ARG A 113 -5.08 -20.75 -2.43
N ILE A 114 -4.89 -19.58 -3.02
CA ILE A 114 -5.90 -18.51 -3.06
C ILE A 114 -7.15 -18.97 -3.80
N ALA A 115 -6.98 -19.61 -4.95
CA ALA A 115 -8.10 -20.15 -5.73
C ALA A 115 -8.87 -21.22 -4.94
N SER A 116 -8.17 -22.08 -4.20
CA SER A 116 -8.77 -23.12 -3.35
C SER A 116 -9.61 -22.52 -2.21
N VAL A 117 -9.09 -21.48 -1.55
CA VAL A 117 -9.82 -20.73 -0.52
C VAL A 117 -11.10 -20.12 -1.10
N ALA A 118 -11.01 -19.46 -2.25
CA ALA A 118 -12.15 -18.86 -2.90
C ALA A 118 -13.20 -19.91 -3.30
N LYS A 119 -12.79 -21.04 -3.86
CA LYS A 119 -13.66 -22.15 -4.24
C LYS A 119 -14.38 -22.78 -3.06
N LYS A 120 -13.71 -22.93 -1.92
CA LYS A 120 -14.33 -23.43 -0.69
C LYS A 120 -15.46 -22.53 -0.20
N ILE A 121 -15.35 -21.23 -0.39
CA ILE A 121 -16.29 -20.24 0.14
C ILE A 121 -17.41 -19.93 -0.87
N ALA A 122 -17.07 -19.74 -2.13
CA ALA A 122 -18.02 -19.35 -3.18
C ALA A 122 -18.56 -20.53 -4.02
N GLY A 123 -17.91 -21.69 -3.95
CA GLY A 123 -18.17 -22.84 -4.78
C GLY A 123 -17.32 -22.88 -6.07
N ASP A 124 -16.97 -24.08 -6.51
CA ASP A 124 -16.01 -24.30 -7.62
C ASP A 124 -16.42 -23.61 -8.94
N GLY A 125 -17.72 -23.58 -9.23
CA GLY A 125 -18.24 -22.98 -10.47
C GLY A 125 -18.28 -21.46 -10.48
N ASN A 126 -18.08 -20.84 -9.31
CA ASN A 126 -18.27 -19.41 -9.11
C ASN A 126 -16.96 -18.63 -8.98
N VAL A 127 -15.81 -19.23 -9.26
CA VAL A 127 -14.51 -18.58 -9.14
C VAL A 127 -13.87 -18.43 -10.52
N ARG A 128 -13.51 -17.19 -10.83
CA ARG A 128 -12.71 -16.82 -11.99
C ARG A 128 -11.31 -16.46 -11.53
N ASP A 129 -10.36 -17.30 -11.85
CA ASP A 129 -8.96 -17.12 -11.52
C ASP A 129 -8.24 -16.35 -12.64
N GLN A 130 -7.70 -15.18 -12.29
CA GLN A 130 -6.91 -14.30 -13.16
C GLN A 130 -5.60 -13.87 -12.45
N LEU A 131 -5.05 -14.72 -11.57
CA LEU A 131 -3.81 -14.52 -10.85
C LEU A 131 -2.58 -14.83 -11.70
#